data_076d0001835f83f91cd62e6efec479ac
#
_entry.id   076d0001835f83f91cd62e6efec479ac
#
_cell.length_a   1.000
_cell.length_b   1.000
_cell.length_c   1.000
_cell.angle_alpha   90.00
_cell.angle_beta   90.00
_cell.angle_gamma   90.00
#
_symmetry.space_group_name_H-M   'P 1'
#
loop_
_entity.id
_entity.type
_entity.pdbx_description
1 polymer ?
#
loop_
_entity_poly.entity_id
_entity_poly.type
_entity_poly.pdbx_seq_one_letter_code
_entity_poly.pdbx_strand_id
1 'polypeptide(L)'
;MNSIQIALDLYGLIHARYILTEEGLELMYDKYKNKVFGCCPKLKCKNQPVLPIGLFEKLLYSRVKVYCPKCEEVYLPAWWVDLDGAYFGPSFPHVFLEAYPEIKFN
;
A
#
# COMPACT_ATOMS: atom_id res chain seq x y z
N MET A 1 -26.02 -0.63 10.61
CA MET A 1 -24.60 -0.27 10.83
C MET A 1 -24.51 0.62 12.05
N ASN A 2 -23.67 0.29 13.02
CA ASN A 2 -23.54 1.10 14.24
C ASN A 2 -22.57 2.27 13.98
N SER A 3 -22.53 3.21 14.94
CA SER A 3 -21.70 4.40 14.78
C SER A 3 -20.20 4.09 14.76
N ILE A 4 -19.76 3.02 15.41
CA ILE A 4 -18.36 2.61 15.36
C ILE A 4 -17.99 2.17 13.96
N GLN A 5 -18.84 1.37 13.32
CA GLN A 5 -18.57 0.89 11.95
C GLN A 5 -18.54 2.06 10.96
N ILE A 6 -19.45 3.01 11.11
CA ILE A 6 -19.47 4.21 10.25
C ILE A 6 -18.16 4.98 10.41
N ALA A 7 -17.66 5.12 11.62
CA ALA A 7 -16.41 5.83 11.88
C ALA A 7 -15.21 5.12 11.27
N LEU A 8 -15.16 3.79 11.36
CA LEU A 8 -14.08 3.00 10.77
C LEU A 8 -14.09 3.08 9.25
N ASP A 9 -15.28 3.03 8.64
CA ASP A 9 -15.41 3.16 7.19
C ASP A 9 -14.91 4.52 6.72
N LEU A 10 -15.31 5.58 7.42
CA LEU A 10 -14.89 6.93 7.09
C LEU A 10 -13.38 7.10 7.24
N TYR A 11 -12.82 6.57 8.33
CA TYR A 11 -11.36 6.61 8.53
C TYR A 11 -10.62 5.94 7.39
N GLY A 12 -11.08 4.77 6.97
CA GLY A 12 -10.44 4.05 5.86
C GLY A 12 -10.44 4.84 4.57
N LEU A 13 -11.57 5.49 4.24
CA LEU A 13 -11.67 6.31 3.04
C LEU A 13 -10.77 7.54 3.12
N ILE A 14 -10.71 8.18 4.27
CA ILE A 14 -9.84 9.33 4.48
C ILE A 14 -8.38 8.93 4.34
N HIS A 15 -7.99 7.81 4.95
CA HIS A 15 -6.62 7.31 4.87
C HIS A 15 -6.22 7.02 3.42
N ALA A 16 -7.07 6.31 2.69
CA ALA A 16 -6.79 5.95 1.31
C ALA A 16 -6.61 7.19 0.42
N ARG A 17 -7.34 8.24 0.70
CA ARG A 17 -7.18 9.50 -0.03
C ARG A 17 -5.97 10.30 0.42
N TYR A 18 -5.70 10.29 1.73
CA TYR A 18 -4.59 11.06 2.27
C TYR A 18 -3.25 10.58 1.71
N ILE A 19 -3.06 9.26 1.59
CA ILE A 19 -1.79 8.73 1.09
C ILE A 19 -1.56 9.02 -0.39
N LEU A 20 -2.57 9.53 -1.10
CA LEU A 20 -2.42 9.99 -2.49
C LEU A 20 -2.08 11.46 -2.58
N THR A 21 -2.09 12.21 -1.47
CA THR A 21 -1.69 13.61 -1.46
C THR A 21 -0.17 13.73 -1.44
N GLU A 22 0.34 14.91 -1.78
CA GLU A 22 1.77 15.16 -1.75
C GLU A 22 2.37 14.87 -0.37
N GLU A 23 1.73 15.37 0.68
CA GLU A 23 2.20 15.14 2.06
C GLU A 23 2.15 13.66 2.43
N GLY A 24 1.05 12.99 2.10
CA GLY A 24 0.90 11.56 2.38
C GLY A 24 1.91 10.72 1.62
N LEU A 25 2.16 11.07 0.36
CA LEU A 25 3.16 10.35 -0.45
C LEU A 25 4.56 10.49 0.14
N GLU A 26 4.91 11.66 0.67
CA GLU A 26 6.21 11.84 1.32
C GLU A 26 6.35 10.95 2.56
N LEU A 27 5.32 10.87 3.37
CA LEU A 27 5.33 10.00 4.55
C LEU A 27 5.42 8.52 4.14
N MET A 28 4.72 8.14 3.10
CA MET A 28 4.78 6.77 2.60
C MET A 28 6.16 6.46 1.99
N TYR A 29 6.82 7.45 1.39
CA TYR A 29 8.16 7.27 0.85
C TYR A 29 9.16 6.95 1.96
N ASP A 30 9.07 7.62 3.10
CA ASP A 30 9.91 7.30 4.25
C ASP A 30 9.71 5.86 4.71
N LYS A 31 8.46 5.43 4.80
CA LYS A 31 8.15 4.04 5.17
C LYS A 31 8.67 3.05 4.13
N TYR A 32 8.54 3.39 2.87
CA TYR A 32 9.05 2.55 1.77
C TYR A 32 10.57 2.37 1.89
N LYS A 33 11.30 3.46 2.06
CA LYS A 33 12.77 3.39 2.17
C LYS A 33 13.22 2.55 3.37
N ASN A 34 12.48 2.63 4.45
CA ASN A 34 12.80 1.88 5.66
C ASN A 34 12.25 0.47 5.67
N LYS A 35 11.69 0.03 4.53
CA LYS A 35 11.18 -1.33 4.35
C LYS A 35 10.10 -1.70 5.36
N VAL A 36 9.31 -0.71 5.77
CA VAL A 36 8.22 -0.92 6.73
C VAL A 36 7.21 -1.94 6.19
N PHE A 37 6.98 -1.93 4.87
CA PHE A 37 6.02 -2.83 4.23
C PHE A 37 6.63 -4.16 3.83
N GLY A 38 7.94 -4.37 4.08
CA GLY A 38 8.62 -5.59 3.72
C GLY A 38 9.32 -5.52 2.38
N CYS A 39 9.78 -6.66 1.91
CA CYS A 39 10.55 -6.79 0.67
C CYS A 39 9.95 -7.87 -0.21
N CYS A 40 10.23 -7.78 -1.52
CA CYS A 40 9.80 -8.79 -2.47
C CYS A 40 10.45 -10.14 -2.15
N PRO A 41 9.67 -11.25 -2.16
CA PRO A 41 10.25 -12.57 -1.87
C PRO A 41 11.09 -13.14 -2.99
N LYS A 42 11.04 -12.59 -4.19
CA LYS A 42 11.81 -13.13 -5.32
C LYS A 42 13.27 -12.73 -5.24
N LEU A 43 14.16 -13.70 -5.41
CA LEU A 43 15.60 -13.45 -5.36
C LEU A 43 16.05 -12.46 -6.44
N LYS A 44 15.44 -12.49 -7.60
CA LYS A 44 15.82 -11.59 -8.69
C LYS A 44 15.53 -10.13 -8.37
N CYS A 45 14.65 -9.85 -7.42
CA CYS A 45 14.34 -8.48 -7.03
C CYS A 45 15.28 -7.92 -5.97
N LYS A 46 16.17 -8.72 -5.43
CA LYS A 46 17.25 -8.30 -4.53
C LYS A 46 16.77 -7.48 -3.35
N ASN A 47 15.79 -8.00 -2.62
CA ASN A 47 15.21 -7.33 -1.45
C ASN A 47 14.56 -5.99 -1.78
N GLN A 48 13.97 -5.89 -2.97
CA GLN A 48 13.24 -4.69 -3.36
C GLN A 48 12.15 -4.38 -2.35
N PRO A 49 12.10 -3.16 -1.76
CA PRO A 49 10.99 -2.79 -0.90
C PRO A 49 9.66 -2.81 -1.65
N VAL A 50 8.59 -3.19 -0.95
CA VAL A 50 7.27 -3.29 -1.55
C VAL A 50 6.34 -2.21 -1.02
N LEU A 51 5.20 -2.03 -1.68
CA LEU A 51 4.20 -1.02 -1.34
C LEU A 51 2.89 -1.69 -0.96
N PRO A 52 2.13 -1.12 -0.02
CA PRO A 52 0.83 -1.67 0.31
C PRO A 52 -0.17 -1.40 -0.82
N ILE A 53 -1.05 -2.36 -1.04
CA ILE A 53 -2.11 -2.21 -2.04
C ILE A 53 -3.37 -2.89 -1.54
N GLY A 54 -4.52 -2.24 -1.76
CA GLY A 54 -5.81 -2.84 -1.55
C GLY A 54 -6.46 -3.10 -2.89
N LEU A 55 -6.80 -4.35 -3.17
CA LEU A 55 -7.36 -4.73 -4.46
C LEU A 55 -8.75 -4.16 -4.70
N PHE A 56 -9.47 -3.84 -3.62
CA PHE A 56 -10.80 -3.27 -3.70
C PHE A 56 -10.89 -2.03 -2.83
N GLU A 57 -11.66 -1.05 -3.27
CA GLU A 57 -11.89 0.17 -2.51
C GLU A 57 -12.92 -0.02 -1.40
N LYS A 58 -13.67 -1.11 -1.46
CA LYS A 58 -14.74 -1.38 -0.51
C LYS A 58 -14.21 -2.20 0.65
N LEU A 59 -14.56 -1.80 1.87
CA LEU A 59 -14.15 -2.50 3.09
C LEU A 59 -14.67 -3.93 3.11
N LEU A 60 -13.94 -4.80 3.80
CA LEU A 60 -14.27 -6.21 4.04
C LEU A 60 -14.19 -7.11 2.81
N TYR A 61 -13.78 -6.59 1.64
CA TYR A 61 -13.62 -7.41 0.45
C TYR A 61 -12.26 -8.09 0.37
N SER A 62 -11.22 -7.40 0.79
CA SER A 62 -9.88 -7.96 0.71
C SER A 62 -8.97 -7.32 1.75
N ARG A 63 -8.11 -8.13 2.34
CA ARG A 63 -7.08 -7.62 3.22
C ARG A 63 -5.97 -6.98 2.41
N VAL A 64 -5.17 -6.14 3.08
CA VAL A 64 -4.06 -5.48 2.43
C VAL A 64 -3.10 -6.51 1.85
N LYS A 65 -2.57 -6.21 0.67
CA LYS A 65 -1.52 -6.97 0.00
C LYS A 65 -0.32 -6.07 -0.19
N VAL A 66 0.77 -6.61 -0.70
CA VAL A 66 1.95 -5.81 -1.04
C VAL A 66 2.28 -5.98 -2.52
N TYR A 67 2.76 -4.90 -3.10
CA TYR A 67 3.07 -4.82 -4.53
C TYR A 67 4.57 -4.57 -4.71
N CYS A 68 5.22 -5.38 -5.53
CA CYS A 68 6.63 -5.17 -5.86
C CYS A 68 6.74 -4.32 -7.12
N PRO A 69 7.35 -3.12 -7.04
CA PRO A 69 7.48 -2.28 -8.24
C PRO A 69 8.44 -2.85 -9.28
N LYS A 70 9.31 -3.77 -8.88
CA LYS A 70 10.30 -4.35 -9.79
C LYS A 70 9.73 -5.48 -10.63
N CYS A 71 9.08 -6.47 -10.02
CA CYS A 71 8.47 -7.57 -10.77
C CYS A 71 6.99 -7.35 -11.06
N GLU A 72 6.40 -6.31 -10.49
CA GLU A 72 5.02 -5.92 -10.74
C GLU A 72 4.00 -6.98 -10.33
N GLU A 73 4.32 -7.77 -9.32
CA GLU A 73 3.41 -8.78 -8.78
C GLU A 73 2.95 -8.43 -7.38
N VAL A 74 1.84 -9.03 -6.98
CA VAL A 74 1.19 -8.79 -5.70
C VAL A 74 1.41 -10.00 -4.82
N TYR A 75 1.76 -9.76 -3.54
CA TYR A 75 2.05 -10.81 -2.58
C TYR A 75 1.30 -10.59 -1.28
N LEU A 76 1.20 -11.63 -0.46
CA LEU A 76 0.72 -11.50 0.90
C LEU A 76 1.83 -10.88 1.76
N PRO A 77 1.46 -9.98 2.69
CA PRO A 77 2.47 -9.42 3.61
C PRO A 77 3.06 -10.52 4.48
N ALA A 78 4.36 -10.39 4.76
CA ALA A 78 5.08 -11.44 5.48
C ALA A 78 4.79 -11.46 6.98
N TRP A 79 4.32 -10.35 7.57
CA TRP A 79 4.35 -10.21 9.02
C TRP A 79 3.12 -9.57 9.67
N TRP A 80 2.31 -8.85 8.96
CA TRP A 80 1.08 -8.28 9.52
C TRP A 80 -0.04 -8.42 8.52
N VAL A 81 -1.20 -8.78 8.97
CA VAL A 81 -2.17 -9.31 8.03
C VAL A 81 -3.60 -8.83 8.24
N ASP A 82 -3.90 -8.14 9.33
CA ASP A 82 -5.28 -7.82 9.68
C ASP A 82 -5.74 -6.43 9.26
N LEU A 83 -5.04 -5.79 8.33
CA LEU A 83 -5.48 -4.51 7.79
C LEU A 83 -6.34 -4.72 6.55
N ASP A 84 -7.41 -3.94 6.46
CA ASP A 84 -8.28 -3.96 5.29
C ASP A 84 -7.59 -3.24 4.13
N GLY A 85 -7.63 -3.86 2.96
CA GLY A 85 -7.02 -3.28 1.77
C GLY A 85 -7.62 -1.93 1.38
N ALA A 86 -8.88 -1.69 1.73
CA ALA A 86 -9.54 -0.43 1.40
C ALA A 86 -8.89 0.79 2.07
N TYR A 87 -8.11 0.58 3.13
CA TYR A 87 -7.37 1.67 3.75
C TYR A 87 -6.27 2.22 2.83
N PHE A 88 -5.82 1.44 1.87
CA PHE A 88 -4.78 1.85 0.92
C PHE A 88 -5.32 2.04 -0.50
N GLY A 89 -6.22 1.19 -0.93
CA GLY A 89 -6.83 1.25 -2.24
C GLY A 89 -5.96 0.67 -3.35
N PRO A 90 -6.54 0.44 -4.52
CA PRO A 90 -5.82 -0.18 -5.65
C PRO A 90 -4.92 0.81 -6.40
N SER A 91 -5.12 2.11 -6.24
CA SER A 91 -4.39 3.12 -7.01
C SER A 91 -3.10 3.58 -6.36
N PHE A 92 -2.89 3.30 -5.08
CA PHE A 92 -1.77 3.86 -4.34
C PHE A 92 -0.41 3.53 -4.96
N PRO A 93 -0.08 2.26 -5.27
CA PRO A 93 1.24 1.99 -5.84
C PRO A 93 1.46 2.72 -7.16
N HIS A 94 0.44 2.82 -7.98
CA HIS A 94 0.54 3.48 -9.27
C HIS A 94 0.84 4.98 -9.10
N VAL A 95 0.08 5.65 -8.25
CA VAL A 95 0.28 7.08 -7.98
C VAL A 95 1.65 7.32 -7.35
N PHE A 96 2.04 6.46 -6.40
CA PHE A 96 3.33 6.56 -5.73
C PHE A 96 4.48 6.46 -6.73
N LEU A 97 4.42 5.49 -7.63
CA LEU A 97 5.49 5.29 -8.62
C LEU A 97 5.52 6.40 -9.66
N GLU A 98 4.39 7.04 -9.95
CA GLU A 98 4.40 8.23 -10.80
C GLU A 98 5.09 9.42 -10.11
N ALA A 99 4.92 9.54 -8.79
CA ALA A 99 5.58 10.59 -8.02
C ALA A 99 7.08 10.34 -7.86
N TYR A 100 7.49 9.07 -7.84
CA TYR A 100 8.87 8.67 -7.62
C TYR A 100 9.32 7.70 -8.72
N PRO A 101 9.41 8.17 -9.97
CA PRO A 101 9.67 7.26 -11.10
C PRO A 101 11.03 6.59 -11.06
N GLU A 102 11.99 7.15 -10.34
CA GLU A 102 13.32 6.56 -10.20
C GLU A 102 13.31 5.18 -9.54
N ILE A 103 12.28 4.86 -8.79
CA ILE A 103 12.18 3.55 -8.12
C ILE A 103 12.13 2.42 -9.15
N LYS A 104 11.43 2.61 -10.26
CA LYS A 104 11.28 1.56 -11.27
C LYS A 104 12.54 1.29 -12.07
N PHE A 105 13.45 2.24 -12.10
CA PHE A 105 14.62 2.16 -12.95
C PHE A 105 15.93 1.89 -12.18
N ASN A 106 15.80 1.61 -10.90
CA ASN A 106 16.98 1.29 -10.08
C ASN A 106 17.30 -0.20 -10.06
#